data_75d4354765b17772802632bbeb5c2c87
#
_entry.id   75d4354765b17772802632bbeb5c2c87
#
_cell.length_a   1.000
_cell.length_b   1.000
_cell.length_c   1.000
_cell.angle_alpha   90.00
_cell.angle_beta   90.00
_cell.angle_gamma   90.00
#
_symmetry.space_group_name_H-M   'P 1'
#
loop_
_entity.id
_entity.type
_entity.pdbx_description
1 polymer ?
#
loop_
_entity_poly.entity_id
_entity_poly.type
_entity_poly.pdbx_seq_one_letter_code
_entity_poly.pdbx_strand_id
1 'polypeptide(L)'
;MSEPKSKSKKSKLLRKKNKKITIGAVKPTCDTIKEKYARNAKASRDIQNKEYQSLLKCMSAENRENFNKYEEKNKCLYPHKDDPLFNSKIASKKEFFDTRYERKTKEDYDKIIEISQQLCDNTEFELEPHQMFVRNFMSFHPPYNSLLLYHGLGTGKTCSAISVCEEMRTYNKQIGNNKRMLIIASPAVQENFKIQLFDERKLKNVNGLWNIKACTGNKFITEVDPMNMKGLNRGRVIRQIKKLIHQSYHFLGYIEFSNYINRVINKSIRKGDDKDVRERKKQRAIKKEFSNRMLVIDEVHNMRITEDGKVKKSSQNLIDTVSYTDNLKLLILSATPMFNSYTEIIWLLNLMNLNDK
;
A
#
# COMPACT_ATOMS: atom_id res chain seq x y z
N MET A 1 9.33 37.72 -86.97
CA MET A 1 8.24 37.94 -86.06
C MET A 1 8.52 37.06 -84.85
N SER A 2 9.17 37.58 -83.86
CA SER A 2 9.69 36.85 -82.75
C SER A 2 9.56 37.74 -81.49
N GLU A 3 8.72 37.33 -80.55
CA GLU A 3 8.55 37.97 -79.22
C GLU A 3 9.76 37.71 -78.32
N PRO A 4 10.22 38.65 -77.58
CA PRO A 4 11.24 38.43 -76.59
C PRO A 4 10.67 38.09 -75.22
N LYS A 5 11.19 37.03 -74.67
CA LYS A 5 10.88 36.56 -73.29
C LYS A 5 11.42 37.50 -72.22
N SER A 6 10.55 38.17 -71.48
CA SER A 6 10.89 38.89 -70.24
C SER A 6 11.13 37.93 -69.11
N LYS A 7 12.35 37.73 -68.66
CA LYS A 7 12.74 37.00 -67.51
C LYS A 7 12.54 37.87 -66.27
N SER A 8 11.62 37.44 -65.41
CA SER A 8 11.27 38.08 -64.14
C SER A 8 12.46 38.08 -63.16
N LYS A 9 12.92 39.28 -62.79
CA LYS A 9 13.94 39.58 -61.77
C LYS A 9 13.40 39.48 -60.34
N LYS A 10 12.28 38.79 -60.08
CA LYS A 10 11.64 38.78 -58.74
C LYS A 10 12.03 37.61 -57.82
N SER A 11 12.89 36.69 -58.20
CA SER A 11 13.18 35.53 -57.33
C SER A 11 14.50 35.58 -56.56
N LYS A 12 15.23 36.68 -56.60
CA LYS A 12 16.54 36.78 -55.93
C LYS A 12 16.56 37.63 -54.63
N LEU A 13 15.47 38.22 -54.19
CA LEU A 13 15.45 39.11 -53.00
C LEU A 13 14.90 38.48 -51.74
N LEU A 14 14.51 37.21 -51.71
CA LEU A 14 13.91 36.56 -50.54
C LEU A 14 14.75 35.48 -49.86
N ARG A 15 16.06 35.44 -50.16
CA ARG A 15 17.01 34.65 -49.37
C ARG A 15 17.92 35.53 -48.51
N LYS A 16 17.35 36.51 -47.80
CA LYS A 16 18.03 37.05 -46.63
C LYS A 16 17.91 36.02 -45.50
N LYS A 17 19.04 35.38 -45.24
CA LYS A 17 19.32 34.50 -44.13
C LYS A 17 18.67 35.04 -42.87
N ASN A 18 17.65 34.29 -42.35
CA ASN A 18 17.36 34.34 -40.91
C ASN A 18 18.61 33.79 -40.22
N LYS A 19 19.54 34.69 -39.86
CA LYS A 19 20.45 34.46 -38.76
C LYS A 19 19.56 34.27 -37.53
N LYS A 20 19.33 33.01 -37.14
CA LYS A 20 18.91 32.71 -35.77
C LYS A 20 19.93 33.41 -34.91
N ILE A 21 19.50 34.50 -34.26
CA ILE A 21 20.18 35.06 -33.11
C ILE A 21 20.04 33.93 -32.07
N THR A 22 21.08 33.13 -31.91
CA THR A 22 21.29 32.27 -30.79
C THR A 22 21.44 33.23 -29.62
N ILE A 23 20.32 33.56 -28.96
CA ILE A 23 20.33 34.15 -27.63
C ILE A 23 21.13 33.11 -26.83
N GLY A 24 22.34 33.52 -26.44
CA GLY A 24 23.21 32.67 -25.67
C GLY A 24 22.38 32.10 -24.50
N ALA A 25 22.33 30.79 -24.38
CA ALA A 25 21.56 30.13 -23.35
C ALA A 25 22.04 30.71 -22.02
N VAL A 26 21.21 31.55 -21.42
CA VAL A 26 21.46 32.09 -20.09
C VAL A 26 21.61 30.88 -19.19
N LYS A 27 22.78 30.69 -18.59
CA LYS A 27 23.00 29.58 -17.66
C LYS A 27 21.94 29.70 -16.55
N PRO A 28 21.17 28.67 -16.28
CA PRO A 28 20.11 28.72 -15.27
C PRO A 28 20.73 29.08 -13.92
N THR A 29 20.13 30.03 -13.21
CA THR A 29 20.55 30.41 -11.85
C THR A 29 20.27 29.25 -10.87
N CYS A 30 20.95 29.22 -9.73
CA CYS A 30 20.71 28.19 -8.70
C CYS A 30 19.25 28.14 -8.25
N ASP A 31 18.57 29.29 -8.20
CA ASP A 31 17.15 29.34 -7.81
C ASP A 31 16.24 28.72 -8.86
N THR A 32 16.49 28.94 -10.15
CA THR A 32 15.73 28.26 -11.21
C THR A 32 15.95 26.74 -11.24
N ILE A 33 17.15 26.29 -10.84
CA ILE A 33 17.46 24.86 -10.71
C ILE A 33 16.74 24.26 -9.49
N LYS A 34 16.71 24.98 -8.36
CA LYS A 34 15.97 24.57 -7.14
C LYS A 34 14.48 24.44 -7.42
N GLU A 35 13.87 25.42 -8.09
CA GLU A 35 12.46 25.39 -8.46
C GLU A 35 12.15 24.22 -9.39
N LYS A 36 13.03 23.94 -10.36
CA LYS A 36 12.87 22.83 -11.28
C LYS A 36 12.96 21.49 -10.57
N TYR A 37 13.92 21.33 -9.67
CA TYR A 37 14.05 20.14 -8.83
C TYR A 37 12.80 19.91 -7.97
N ALA A 38 12.28 20.98 -7.34
CA ALA A 38 11.07 20.90 -6.53
C ALA A 38 9.82 20.55 -7.36
N ARG A 39 9.68 21.10 -8.57
CA ARG A 39 8.56 20.76 -9.47
C ARG A 39 8.62 19.32 -9.96
N ASN A 40 9.80 18.78 -10.14
CA ASN A 40 10.04 17.42 -10.65
C ASN A 40 10.18 16.37 -9.53
N ALA A 41 9.78 16.68 -8.31
CA ALA A 41 9.83 15.75 -7.18
C ALA A 41 9.07 14.43 -7.42
N LYS A 42 8.18 14.39 -8.42
CA LYS A 42 7.43 13.20 -8.87
C LYS A 42 7.89 12.66 -10.24
N ALA A 43 8.98 13.17 -10.78
CA ALA A 43 9.51 12.73 -12.07
C ALA A 43 10.26 11.39 -11.94
N SER A 44 10.64 10.80 -13.08
CA SER A 44 11.44 9.57 -13.08
C SER A 44 12.76 9.78 -12.34
N ARG A 45 13.28 8.72 -11.73
CA ARG A 45 14.51 8.72 -10.93
C ARG A 45 15.72 9.31 -11.68
N ASP A 46 15.84 9.01 -12.97
CA ASP A 46 16.96 9.49 -13.79
C ASP A 46 16.93 11.01 -13.97
N ILE A 47 15.74 11.58 -14.14
CA ILE A 47 15.53 13.03 -14.23
C ILE A 47 15.86 13.68 -12.88
N GLN A 48 15.37 13.12 -11.78
CA GLN A 48 15.65 13.62 -10.44
C GLN A 48 17.14 13.58 -10.11
N ASN A 49 17.84 12.49 -10.40
CA ASN A 49 19.27 12.36 -10.18
C ASN A 49 20.07 13.37 -11.00
N LYS A 50 19.72 13.59 -12.27
CA LYS A 50 20.38 14.56 -13.14
C LYS A 50 20.18 16.00 -12.66
N GLU A 51 18.98 16.34 -12.22
CA GLU A 51 18.65 17.66 -11.68
C GLU A 51 19.29 17.87 -10.31
N TYR A 52 19.33 16.86 -9.46
CA TYR A 52 20.04 16.88 -8.17
C TYR A 52 21.54 17.13 -8.35
N GLN A 53 22.19 16.44 -9.28
CA GLN A 53 23.61 16.67 -9.59
C GLN A 53 23.87 18.09 -10.13
N SER A 54 22.92 18.62 -10.89
CA SER A 54 23.01 20.00 -11.38
C SER A 54 22.87 21.03 -10.24
N LEU A 55 21.99 20.74 -9.28
CA LEU A 55 21.80 21.55 -8.07
C LEU A 55 23.05 21.54 -7.18
N LEU A 56 23.62 20.37 -6.94
CA LEU A 56 24.84 20.24 -6.14
C LEU A 56 26.05 21.01 -6.74
N LYS A 57 26.18 21.01 -8.06
CA LYS A 57 27.20 21.78 -8.76
C LYS A 57 27.01 23.29 -8.62
N CYS A 58 25.79 23.73 -8.46
CA CYS A 58 25.43 25.14 -8.39
C CYS A 58 25.62 25.74 -7.01
N MET A 59 25.59 24.93 -5.97
CA MET A 59 25.69 25.40 -4.59
C MET A 59 27.16 25.54 -4.12
N SER A 60 27.46 26.53 -3.26
CA SER A 60 28.72 26.58 -2.54
C SER A 60 28.89 25.38 -1.60
N ALA A 61 30.11 25.08 -1.17
CA ALA A 61 30.36 23.94 -0.28
C ALA A 61 29.54 24.03 1.01
N GLU A 62 29.47 25.23 1.61
CA GLU A 62 28.67 25.48 2.83
C GLU A 62 27.19 25.32 2.61
N ASN A 63 26.65 25.84 1.51
CA ASN A 63 25.26 25.66 1.15
C ASN A 63 24.93 24.19 0.79
N ARG A 64 25.86 23.44 0.20
CA ARG A 64 25.71 22.02 -0.07
C ARG A 64 25.55 21.22 1.21
N GLU A 65 26.36 21.48 2.20
CA GLU A 65 26.27 20.79 3.49
C GLU A 65 24.96 21.12 4.21
N ASN A 66 24.55 22.39 4.20
CA ASN A 66 23.26 22.80 4.76
C ASN A 66 22.08 22.20 3.99
N PHE A 67 22.16 22.13 2.66
CA PHE A 67 21.13 21.50 1.84
C PHE A 67 21.07 19.99 2.10
N ASN A 68 22.20 19.31 2.20
CA ASN A 68 22.23 17.90 2.53
C ASN A 68 21.66 17.63 3.92
N LYS A 69 22.00 18.46 4.92
CA LYS A 69 21.40 18.38 6.26
C LYS A 69 19.89 18.66 6.25
N TYR A 70 19.44 19.60 5.41
CA TYR A 70 18.01 19.90 5.23
C TYR A 70 17.28 18.76 4.51
N GLU A 71 17.87 18.19 3.46
CA GLU A 71 17.32 17.02 2.79
C GLU A 71 17.32 15.78 3.69
N GLU A 72 18.37 15.55 4.46
CA GLU A 72 18.41 14.48 5.46
C GLU A 72 17.36 14.66 6.55
N LYS A 73 17.11 15.91 6.96
CA LYS A 73 16.08 16.23 7.96
C LYS A 73 14.66 16.16 7.39
N ASN A 74 14.49 16.50 6.11
CA ASN A 74 13.21 16.48 5.39
C ASN A 74 13.04 15.27 4.47
N LYS A 75 14.10 14.51 4.19
CA LYS A 75 13.96 13.17 3.62
C LYS A 75 13.00 12.43 4.54
N CYS A 76 11.89 12.06 3.94
CA CYS A 76 10.84 11.28 4.58
C CYS A 76 11.43 10.46 5.72
N LEU A 77 10.76 10.44 6.83
CA LEU A 77 11.12 9.65 8.01
C LEU A 77 11.59 8.24 7.63
N TYR A 78 11.26 7.80 6.41
CA TYR A 78 11.50 6.49 5.84
C TYR A 78 12.26 6.55 4.51
N PRO A 79 13.14 5.56 4.23
CA PRO A 79 13.93 5.50 2.99
C PRO A 79 13.04 5.26 1.77
N HIS A 80 13.51 5.68 0.59
CA HIS A 80 12.87 5.32 -0.68
C HIS A 80 13.02 3.83 -0.96
N LYS A 81 12.05 3.22 -1.64
CA LYS A 81 12.04 1.78 -1.97
C LYS A 81 13.29 1.29 -2.72
N ASP A 82 13.83 2.14 -3.58
CA ASP A 82 15.03 1.83 -4.37
C ASP A 82 16.35 2.19 -3.66
N ASP A 83 16.30 2.54 -2.38
CA ASP A 83 17.51 2.83 -1.60
C ASP A 83 18.29 1.52 -1.41
N PRO A 84 19.57 1.44 -1.83
CA PRO A 84 20.39 0.23 -1.64
C PRO A 84 20.52 -0.20 -0.18
N LEU A 85 20.40 0.76 0.75
CA LEU A 85 20.45 0.52 2.20
C LEU A 85 19.06 0.46 2.84
N PHE A 86 18.00 0.25 2.04
CA PHE A 86 16.62 0.22 2.50
C PHE A 86 16.42 -0.63 3.75
N ASN A 87 16.84 -1.89 3.69
CA ASN A 87 16.67 -2.84 4.78
C ASN A 87 17.39 -2.39 6.07
N SER A 88 18.62 -1.89 5.95
CA SER A 88 19.40 -1.41 7.09
C SER A 88 18.77 -0.16 7.71
N LYS A 89 18.29 0.76 6.88
CA LYS A 89 17.64 2.00 7.34
C LYS A 89 16.29 1.71 8.00
N ILE A 90 15.49 0.81 7.45
CA ILE A 90 14.24 0.35 8.09
C ILE A 90 14.56 -0.33 9.42
N ALA A 91 15.49 -1.29 9.44
CA ALA A 91 15.84 -2.03 10.64
C ALA A 91 16.43 -1.15 11.76
N SER A 92 16.97 0.03 11.47
CA SER A 92 17.50 0.98 12.44
C SER A 92 16.44 1.90 13.05
N LYS A 93 15.23 1.98 12.46
CA LYS A 93 14.12 2.75 13.04
C LYS A 93 13.63 2.07 14.30
N LYS A 94 13.34 2.87 15.35
CA LYS A 94 12.96 2.35 16.66
C LYS A 94 11.78 1.38 16.58
N GLU A 95 10.72 1.75 15.87
CA GLU A 95 9.50 0.94 15.72
C GLU A 95 9.73 -0.43 15.04
N PHE A 96 10.83 -0.59 14.28
CA PHE A 96 11.24 -1.85 13.69
C PHE A 96 12.35 -2.53 14.48
N PHE A 97 13.22 -1.73 15.10
CA PHE A 97 14.26 -2.26 15.97
C PHE A 97 13.65 -3.01 17.16
N ASP A 98 12.62 -2.45 17.76
CA ASP A 98 11.92 -3.01 18.92
C ASP A 98 11.14 -4.30 18.56
N THR A 99 10.98 -4.62 17.27
CA THR A 99 10.36 -5.87 16.80
C THR A 99 11.36 -6.98 16.48
N ARG A 100 12.61 -6.85 16.90
CA ARG A 100 13.61 -7.90 16.71
C ARG A 100 13.42 -9.03 17.71
N TYR A 101 13.66 -10.24 17.25
CA TYR A 101 13.78 -11.37 18.17
C TYR A 101 15.06 -11.21 19.01
N GLU A 102 14.92 -11.39 20.28
CA GLU A 102 16.08 -11.48 21.17
C GLU A 102 16.94 -12.67 20.79
N ARG A 103 18.26 -12.47 20.82
CA ARG A 103 19.19 -13.59 20.61
C ARG A 103 19.12 -14.48 21.81
N LYS A 104 18.63 -15.71 21.63
CA LYS A 104 18.65 -16.73 22.69
C LYS A 104 20.08 -17.17 22.96
N THR A 105 20.45 -17.19 24.21
CA THR A 105 21.73 -17.74 24.70
C THR A 105 21.63 -19.27 24.79
N LYS A 106 22.75 -19.95 25.02
CA LYS A 106 22.75 -21.38 25.23
C LYS A 106 21.93 -21.78 26.47
N GLU A 107 21.98 -20.96 27.51
CA GLU A 107 21.18 -21.13 28.73
C GLU A 107 19.67 -21.04 28.50
N ASP A 108 19.25 -20.23 27.51
CA ASP A 108 17.84 -20.14 27.16
C ASP A 108 17.32 -21.39 26.46
N TYR A 109 18.20 -22.10 25.74
CA TYR A 109 17.83 -23.41 25.15
C TYR A 109 17.65 -24.49 26.20
N ASP A 110 18.42 -24.46 27.29
CA ASP A 110 18.27 -25.40 28.39
C ASP A 110 16.99 -25.18 29.18
N LYS A 111 16.46 -23.96 29.16
CA LYS A 111 15.18 -23.55 29.80
C LYS A 111 13.99 -23.51 28.85
N ILE A 112 14.11 -24.07 27.65
CA ILE A 112 13.08 -23.93 26.59
C ILE A 112 11.70 -24.46 27.04
N ILE A 113 11.66 -25.46 27.90
CA ILE A 113 10.43 -26.05 28.45
C ILE A 113 9.73 -25.05 29.36
N GLU A 114 10.49 -24.41 30.27
CA GLU A 114 9.95 -23.41 31.21
C GLU A 114 9.43 -22.18 30.45
N ILE A 115 10.20 -21.70 29.45
CA ILE A 115 9.81 -20.57 28.60
C ILE A 115 8.55 -20.91 27.79
N SER A 116 8.46 -22.15 27.26
CA SER A 116 7.27 -22.57 26.52
C SER A 116 6.02 -22.67 27.39
N GLN A 117 6.18 -23.14 28.64
CA GLN A 117 5.09 -23.16 29.63
C GLN A 117 4.62 -21.75 29.99
N GLN A 118 5.54 -20.82 30.24
CA GLN A 118 5.21 -19.42 30.52
C GLN A 118 4.47 -18.77 29.36
N LEU A 119 4.86 -19.05 28.11
CA LEU A 119 4.18 -18.57 26.90
C LEU A 119 2.75 -19.14 26.78
N CYS A 120 2.55 -20.40 27.19
CA CYS A 120 1.23 -21.03 27.19
C CYS A 120 0.30 -20.47 28.28
N ASP A 121 0.89 -20.08 29.42
CA ASP A 121 0.16 -19.58 30.58
C ASP A 121 -0.24 -18.09 30.45
N ASN A 122 0.38 -17.35 29.51
CA ASN A 122 0.00 -15.97 29.22
C ASN A 122 -1.50 -15.87 28.91
N THR A 123 -2.19 -15.07 29.71
CA THR A 123 -3.64 -14.88 29.61
C THR A 123 -4.05 -13.94 28.49
N GLU A 124 -3.15 -13.06 28.08
CA GLU A 124 -3.39 -12.06 27.04
C GLU A 124 -2.79 -12.51 25.71
N PHE A 125 -3.43 -12.08 24.63
CA PHE A 125 -2.88 -12.30 23.28
C PHE A 125 -1.86 -11.20 22.97
N GLU A 126 -0.65 -11.60 22.68
CA GLU A 126 0.42 -10.72 22.21
C GLU A 126 0.78 -11.07 20.77
N LEU A 127 1.11 -10.03 19.99
CA LEU A 127 1.61 -10.20 18.63
C LEU A 127 3.07 -10.64 18.69
N GLU A 128 3.41 -11.64 17.89
CA GLU A 128 4.80 -12.01 17.66
C GLU A 128 5.61 -10.85 17.04
N PRO A 129 6.92 -10.76 17.29
CA PRO A 129 7.77 -9.68 16.76
C PRO A 129 7.63 -9.47 15.26
N HIS A 130 7.59 -10.52 14.45
CA HIS A 130 7.39 -10.42 13.01
C HIS A 130 5.99 -9.88 12.63
N GLN A 131 4.95 -10.19 13.42
CA GLN A 131 3.60 -9.65 13.20
C GLN A 131 3.54 -8.16 13.56
N MET A 132 4.25 -7.75 14.62
CA MET A 132 4.40 -6.34 14.98
C MET A 132 5.17 -5.56 13.89
N PHE A 133 6.22 -6.15 13.33
CA PHE A 133 6.94 -5.56 12.20
C PHE A 133 6.01 -5.30 11.02
N VAL A 134 5.23 -6.30 10.60
CA VAL A 134 4.28 -6.19 9.49
C VAL A 134 3.23 -5.11 9.76
N ARG A 135 2.70 -5.07 10.97
CA ARG A 135 1.73 -4.04 11.39
C ARG A 135 2.33 -2.63 11.28
N ASN A 136 3.54 -2.44 11.82
CA ASN A 136 4.22 -1.15 11.80
C ASN A 136 4.56 -0.73 10.36
N PHE A 137 5.02 -1.66 9.52
CA PHE A 137 5.37 -1.40 8.12
C PHE A 137 4.19 -0.96 7.26
N MET A 138 3.01 -1.57 7.48
CA MET A 138 1.78 -1.25 6.75
C MET A 138 0.92 -0.19 7.44
N SER A 139 1.38 0.39 8.55
CA SER A 139 0.68 1.49 9.21
C SER A 139 0.60 2.74 8.32
N PHE A 140 -0.06 3.79 8.78
CA PHE A 140 -0.18 5.02 8.01
C PHE A 140 1.10 5.90 8.02
N HIS A 141 2.03 5.65 8.95
CA HIS A 141 3.28 6.42 9.07
C HIS A 141 4.25 6.16 7.91
N PRO A 142 4.58 4.90 7.56
CA PRO A 142 5.43 4.62 6.43
C PRO A 142 4.73 4.91 5.10
N PRO A 143 5.46 5.47 4.11
CA PRO A 143 4.89 5.82 2.81
C PRO A 143 4.66 4.61 1.88
N TYR A 144 4.85 3.41 2.38
CA TYR A 144 4.72 2.18 1.60
C TYR A 144 3.27 1.71 1.57
N ASN A 145 2.76 1.50 0.36
CA ASN A 145 1.36 1.15 0.16
C ASN A 145 1.15 -0.34 -0.14
N SER A 146 2.20 -1.08 -0.45
CA SER A 146 2.11 -2.49 -0.83
C SER A 146 3.06 -3.36 -0.04
N LEU A 147 2.57 -4.53 0.38
CA LEU A 147 3.40 -5.55 1.02
C LEU A 147 2.95 -6.95 0.56
N LEU A 148 3.92 -7.76 0.16
CA LEU A 148 3.76 -9.21 0.01
C LEU A 148 4.20 -9.89 1.30
N LEU A 149 3.26 -10.49 2.00
CA LEU A 149 3.54 -11.31 3.17
C LEU A 149 3.76 -12.77 2.73
N TYR A 150 5.01 -13.08 2.43
CA TYR A 150 5.44 -14.41 2.06
C TYR A 150 5.92 -15.17 3.31
N HIS A 151 5.04 -15.93 3.90
CA HIS A 151 5.29 -16.70 5.10
C HIS A 151 4.84 -18.16 4.91
N GLY A 152 5.53 -19.12 5.51
CA GLY A 152 5.12 -20.52 5.54
C GLY A 152 3.76 -20.76 6.20
N LEU A 153 3.26 -21.96 6.11
CA LEU A 153 2.04 -22.36 6.81
C LEU A 153 2.27 -22.32 8.35
N GLY A 154 1.25 -21.92 9.08
CA GLY A 154 1.30 -21.90 10.57
C GLY A 154 2.00 -20.69 11.20
N THR A 155 2.59 -19.77 10.43
CA THR A 155 3.31 -18.58 10.95
C THR A 155 2.39 -17.43 11.37
N GLY A 156 1.07 -17.61 11.37
CA GLY A 156 0.14 -16.57 11.79
C GLY A 156 -0.13 -15.46 10.78
N LYS A 157 -0.02 -15.74 9.45
CA LYS A 157 -0.33 -14.76 8.37
C LYS A 157 -1.67 -14.04 8.58
N THR A 158 -2.71 -14.79 8.93
CA THR A 158 -4.05 -14.23 9.17
C THR A 158 -4.04 -13.23 10.33
N CYS A 159 -3.37 -13.54 11.44
CA CYS A 159 -3.22 -12.61 12.57
C CYS A 159 -2.41 -11.38 12.19
N SER A 160 -1.33 -11.54 11.41
CA SER A 160 -0.57 -10.39 10.87
C SER A 160 -1.48 -9.47 10.03
N ALA A 161 -2.26 -10.04 9.11
CA ALA A 161 -3.20 -9.27 8.29
C ALA A 161 -4.28 -8.58 9.12
N ILE A 162 -4.83 -9.26 10.13
CA ILE A 162 -5.82 -8.70 11.05
C ILE A 162 -5.20 -7.55 11.86
N SER A 163 -3.97 -7.69 12.34
CA SER A 163 -3.29 -6.62 13.10
C SER A 163 -3.10 -5.36 12.27
N VAL A 164 -2.72 -5.49 10.99
CA VAL A 164 -2.64 -4.38 10.03
C VAL A 164 -4.02 -3.75 9.81
N CYS A 165 -5.04 -4.57 9.57
CA CYS A 165 -6.41 -4.08 9.37
C CYS A 165 -6.92 -3.31 10.59
N GLU A 166 -6.66 -3.80 11.81
CA GLU A 166 -7.09 -3.13 13.03
C GLU A 166 -6.33 -1.81 13.29
N GLU A 167 -5.06 -1.72 12.90
CA GLU A 167 -4.30 -0.48 12.92
C GLU A 167 -4.91 0.55 11.95
N MET A 168 -5.16 0.13 10.71
CA MET A 168 -5.79 0.97 9.69
C MET A 168 -7.24 1.34 10.06
N ARG A 169 -7.98 0.45 10.74
CA ARG A 169 -9.34 0.74 11.21
C ARG A 169 -9.32 1.85 12.27
N THR A 170 -8.38 1.81 13.18
CA THR A 170 -8.18 2.85 14.20
C THR A 170 -7.88 4.19 13.55
N TYR A 171 -6.94 4.21 12.61
CA TYR A 171 -6.59 5.42 11.86
C TYR A 171 -7.78 5.97 11.05
N ASN A 172 -8.48 5.10 10.31
CA ASN A 172 -9.63 5.50 9.52
C ASN A 172 -10.73 6.15 10.37
N LYS A 173 -10.96 5.67 11.59
CA LYS A 173 -11.89 6.31 12.52
C LYS A 173 -11.44 7.72 12.91
N GLN A 174 -10.15 7.90 13.18
CA GLN A 174 -9.61 9.22 13.55
C GLN A 174 -9.77 10.26 12.44
N ILE A 175 -9.60 9.86 11.19
CA ILE A 175 -9.75 10.77 10.03
C ILE A 175 -11.18 10.81 9.45
N GLY A 176 -12.13 10.13 10.07
CA GLY A 176 -13.53 10.09 9.60
C GLY A 176 -13.76 9.30 8.32
N ASN A 177 -12.84 8.39 7.95
CA ASN A 177 -12.98 7.53 6.79
C ASN A 177 -13.81 6.27 7.14
N ASN A 178 -15.04 6.21 6.63
CA ASN A 178 -15.98 5.11 6.89
C ASN A 178 -15.91 3.96 5.87
N LYS A 179 -14.89 3.93 4.99
CA LYS A 179 -14.75 2.85 4.01
C LYS A 179 -14.37 1.55 4.69
N ARG A 180 -15.14 0.49 4.40
CA ARG A 180 -14.85 -0.84 4.92
C ARG A 180 -13.57 -1.41 4.30
N MET A 181 -12.75 -2.09 5.09
CA MET A 181 -11.60 -2.85 4.60
C MET A 181 -12.08 -4.03 3.76
N LEU A 182 -11.41 -4.27 2.64
CA LEU A 182 -11.73 -5.38 1.74
C LEU A 182 -10.83 -6.56 2.03
N ILE A 183 -11.45 -7.72 2.28
CA ILE A 183 -10.75 -8.99 2.44
C ILE A 183 -11.18 -9.91 1.31
N ILE A 184 -10.25 -10.22 0.41
CA ILE A 184 -10.48 -11.06 -0.76
C ILE A 184 -9.86 -12.42 -0.51
N ALA A 185 -10.70 -13.44 -0.38
CA ALA A 185 -10.25 -14.79 -0.06
C ALA A 185 -11.29 -15.83 -0.48
N SER A 186 -10.91 -17.11 -0.48
CA SER A 186 -11.85 -18.22 -0.63
C SER A 186 -12.84 -18.27 0.54
N PRO A 187 -14.03 -18.85 0.38
CA PRO A 187 -15.05 -18.90 1.45
C PRO A 187 -14.53 -19.50 2.76
N ALA A 188 -13.77 -20.58 2.69
CA ALA A 188 -13.18 -21.22 3.88
C ALA A 188 -12.21 -20.29 4.62
N VAL A 189 -11.38 -19.55 3.88
CA VAL A 189 -10.44 -18.59 4.45
C VAL A 189 -11.17 -17.37 5.03
N GLN A 190 -12.25 -16.91 4.40
CA GLN A 190 -13.09 -15.83 4.95
C GLN A 190 -13.66 -16.21 6.32
N GLU A 191 -14.15 -17.45 6.48
CA GLU A 191 -14.67 -17.93 7.77
C GLU A 191 -13.53 -17.99 8.82
N ASN A 192 -12.35 -18.46 8.43
CA ASN A 192 -11.18 -18.42 9.31
C ASN A 192 -10.83 -17.00 9.74
N PHE A 193 -10.82 -16.03 8.84
CA PHE A 193 -10.62 -14.61 9.17
C PHE A 193 -11.65 -14.11 10.19
N LYS A 194 -12.92 -14.43 10.00
CA LYS A 194 -13.99 -14.04 10.92
C LYS A 194 -13.80 -14.62 12.32
N ILE A 195 -13.42 -15.92 12.39
CA ILE A 195 -13.13 -16.60 13.66
C ILE A 195 -11.90 -15.97 14.35
N GLN A 196 -10.84 -15.64 13.59
CA GLN A 196 -9.65 -15.01 14.14
C GLN A 196 -9.90 -13.55 14.56
N LEU A 197 -10.83 -12.84 13.93
CA LEU A 197 -11.28 -11.52 14.38
C LEU A 197 -12.07 -11.63 15.69
N PHE A 198 -13.01 -12.56 15.76
CA PHE A 198 -13.84 -12.74 16.94
C PHE A 198 -14.44 -14.16 16.99
N ASP A 199 -13.94 -15.00 17.88
CA ASP A 199 -14.54 -16.30 18.21
C ASP A 199 -15.38 -16.18 19.48
N GLU A 200 -16.69 -16.17 19.31
CA GLU A 200 -17.63 -16.06 20.46
C GLU A 200 -17.49 -17.20 21.47
N ARG A 201 -16.94 -18.36 21.07
CA ARG A 201 -16.71 -19.51 21.95
C ARG A 201 -15.59 -19.24 22.95
N LYS A 202 -14.61 -18.39 22.56
CA LYS A 202 -13.46 -17.97 23.36
C LYS A 202 -13.77 -16.81 24.30
N LEU A 203 -14.98 -16.21 24.20
CA LEU A 203 -15.39 -15.13 25.09
C LEU A 203 -15.66 -15.67 26.49
N LYS A 204 -14.82 -15.28 27.43
CA LYS A 204 -14.87 -15.70 28.84
C LYS A 204 -15.20 -14.52 29.75
N ASN A 205 -15.92 -14.80 30.84
CA ASN A 205 -16.10 -13.81 31.91
C ASN A 205 -15.11 -14.14 33.02
N VAL A 206 -14.24 -13.21 33.33
CA VAL A 206 -13.24 -13.33 34.40
C VAL A 206 -13.50 -12.20 35.40
N ASN A 207 -13.83 -12.53 36.63
CA ASN A 207 -14.14 -11.56 37.69
C ASN A 207 -15.23 -10.54 37.31
N GLY A 208 -16.21 -10.95 36.49
CA GLY A 208 -17.29 -10.08 36.00
C GLY A 208 -16.97 -9.27 34.77
N LEU A 209 -15.74 -9.37 34.26
CA LEU A 209 -15.27 -8.68 33.03
C LEU A 209 -15.15 -9.64 31.87
N TRP A 210 -15.54 -9.17 30.68
CA TRP A 210 -15.38 -9.98 29.44
C TRP A 210 -13.95 -9.93 28.93
N ASN A 211 -13.44 -11.08 28.54
CA ASN A 211 -12.10 -11.25 27.99
C ASN A 211 -12.14 -12.24 26.81
N ILE A 212 -11.27 -12.03 25.81
CA ILE A 212 -11.17 -12.92 24.65
C ILE A 212 -9.71 -13.12 24.23
N LYS A 213 -9.32 -14.39 23.98
CA LYS A 213 -8.04 -14.74 23.35
C LYS A 213 -8.27 -14.86 21.84
N ALA A 214 -8.07 -13.78 21.08
CA ALA A 214 -8.14 -13.71 19.63
C ALA A 214 -7.03 -12.80 19.10
N CYS A 215 -6.78 -12.80 17.79
CA CYS A 215 -5.74 -11.94 17.17
C CYS A 215 -5.96 -10.43 17.41
N THR A 216 -7.17 -10.03 17.79
CA THR A 216 -7.53 -8.65 18.15
C THR A 216 -7.43 -8.35 19.64
N GLY A 217 -7.13 -9.37 20.48
CA GLY A 217 -7.21 -9.23 21.93
C GLY A 217 -8.56 -8.67 22.36
N ASN A 218 -8.58 -7.88 23.42
CA ASN A 218 -9.79 -7.25 23.95
C ASN A 218 -10.24 -5.99 23.20
N LYS A 219 -9.64 -5.63 22.07
CA LYS A 219 -9.88 -4.35 21.37
C LYS A 219 -11.35 -4.11 21.03
N PHE A 220 -12.06 -5.13 20.53
CA PHE A 220 -13.50 -5.02 20.26
C PHE A 220 -14.35 -4.92 21.52
N ILE A 221 -13.95 -5.60 22.58
CA ILE A 221 -14.66 -5.52 23.88
C ILE A 221 -14.54 -4.10 24.44
N THR A 222 -13.32 -3.57 24.49
CA THR A 222 -13.07 -2.20 24.94
C THR A 222 -13.80 -1.15 24.11
N GLU A 223 -13.99 -1.40 22.81
CA GLU A 223 -14.74 -0.49 21.93
C GLU A 223 -16.26 -0.54 22.17
N VAL A 224 -16.79 -1.71 22.45
CA VAL A 224 -18.22 -1.92 22.75
C VAL A 224 -18.57 -1.47 24.15
N ASP A 225 -17.67 -1.68 25.08
CA ASP A 225 -17.79 -1.35 26.49
C ASP A 225 -16.50 -0.70 27.00
N PRO A 226 -16.30 0.61 26.75
CA PRO A 226 -15.08 1.32 27.16
C PRO A 226 -14.81 1.28 28.66
N MET A 227 -15.86 1.21 29.46
CA MET A 227 -15.76 1.13 30.92
C MET A 227 -15.56 -0.30 31.40
N ASN A 228 -15.70 -1.29 30.51
CA ASN A 228 -15.72 -2.73 30.85
C ASN A 228 -16.58 -3.02 32.09
N MET A 229 -17.83 -2.56 32.07
CA MET A 229 -18.74 -2.63 33.20
C MET A 229 -19.13 -4.07 33.53
N LYS A 230 -19.11 -4.42 34.80
CA LYS A 230 -19.59 -5.72 35.27
C LYS A 230 -21.08 -5.90 34.94
N GLY A 231 -21.46 -7.11 34.52
CA GLY A 231 -22.87 -7.47 34.32
C GLY A 231 -23.43 -7.30 32.92
N LEU A 232 -22.63 -6.92 31.90
CA LEU A 232 -23.11 -6.91 30.54
C LEU A 232 -23.50 -8.32 30.06
N ASN A 233 -24.69 -8.42 29.47
CA ASN A 233 -25.19 -9.67 28.90
C ASN A 233 -24.32 -10.14 27.74
N ARG A 234 -23.86 -11.41 27.80
CA ARG A 234 -23.01 -12.05 26.76
C ARG A 234 -23.59 -11.88 25.34
N GLY A 235 -24.89 -12.10 25.19
CA GLY A 235 -25.54 -11.99 23.86
C GLY A 235 -25.55 -10.56 23.32
N ARG A 236 -25.59 -9.53 24.20
CA ARG A 236 -25.49 -8.12 23.80
C ARG A 236 -24.08 -7.80 23.30
N VAL A 237 -23.05 -8.20 24.05
CA VAL A 237 -21.64 -8.01 23.68
C VAL A 237 -21.35 -8.66 22.31
N ILE A 238 -21.73 -9.92 22.13
CA ILE A 238 -21.53 -10.65 20.88
C ILE A 238 -22.19 -9.93 19.70
N ARG A 239 -23.46 -9.51 19.84
CA ARG A 239 -24.17 -8.80 18.75
C ARG A 239 -23.51 -7.47 18.40
N GLN A 240 -23.05 -6.73 19.36
CA GLN A 240 -22.38 -5.44 19.13
C GLN A 240 -21.03 -5.64 18.45
N ILE A 241 -20.20 -6.61 18.87
CA ILE A 241 -18.93 -6.93 18.20
C ILE A 241 -19.16 -7.39 16.76
N LYS A 242 -20.10 -8.30 16.51
CA LYS A 242 -20.45 -8.75 15.15
C LYS A 242 -20.91 -7.59 14.26
N LYS A 243 -21.67 -6.63 14.81
CA LYS A 243 -22.06 -5.41 14.11
C LYS A 243 -20.87 -4.54 13.76
N LEU A 244 -19.94 -4.33 14.68
CA LEU A 244 -18.71 -3.58 14.43
C LEU A 244 -17.86 -4.22 13.32
N ILE A 245 -17.69 -5.54 13.37
CA ILE A 245 -16.95 -6.27 12.34
C ILE A 245 -17.63 -6.09 10.97
N HIS A 246 -18.95 -6.25 10.90
CA HIS A 246 -19.70 -6.07 9.65
C HIS A 246 -19.61 -4.63 9.10
N GLN A 247 -19.56 -3.63 9.98
CA GLN A 247 -19.39 -2.23 9.58
C GLN A 247 -17.97 -1.91 9.11
N SER A 248 -16.95 -2.61 9.63
CA SER A 248 -15.54 -2.33 9.37
C SER A 248 -14.96 -3.17 8.23
N TYR A 249 -15.49 -4.37 8.01
CA TYR A 249 -14.94 -5.34 7.05
C TYR A 249 -15.95 -5.71 5.97
N HIS A 250 -15.45 -5.99 4.78
CA HIS A 250 -16.22 -6.51 3.67
C HIS A 250 -15.47 -7.69 3.06
N PHE A 251 -15.98 -8.88 3.30
CA PHE A 251 -15.43 -10.14 2.80
C PHE A 251 -16.00 -10.44 1.43
N LEU A 252 -15.14 -10.77 0.47
CA LEU A 252 -15.53 -11.07 -0.91
C LEU A 252 -14.72 -12.25 -1.44
N GLY A 253 -15.35 -13.09 -2.26
CA GLY A 253 -14.62 -14.02 -3.10
C GLY A 253 -13.96 -13.34 -4.30
N TYR A 254 -13.04 -14.00 -4.99
CA TYR A 254 -12.30 -13.41 -6.11
C TYR A 254 -13.23 -12.95 -7.25
N ILE A 255 -14.24 -13.75 -7.59
CA ILE A 255 -15.25 -13.40 -8.61
C ILE A 255 -16.16 -12.28 -8.10
N GLU A 256 -16.57 -12.34 -6.84
CA GLU A 256 -17.41 -11.31 -6.22
C GLU A 256 -16.70 -9.94 -6.19
N PHE A 257 -15.39 -9.92 -5.92
CA PHE A 257 -14.59 -8.70 -5.98
C PHE A 257 -14.57 -8.11 -7.39
N SER A 258 -14.32 -8.95 -8.41
CA SER A 258 -14.39 -8.51 -9.80
C SER A 258 -15.77 -7.95 -10.17
N ASN A 259 -16.84 -8.61 -9.73
CA ASN A 259 -18.23 -8.16 -9.93
C ASN A 259 -18.53 -6.86 -9.15
N TYR A 260 -17.93 -6.70 -7.97
CA TYR A 260 -18.04 -5.47 -7.19
C TYR A 260 -17.43 -4.28 -7.94
N ILE A 261 -16.21 -4.43 -8.48
CA ILE A 261 -15.57 -3.41 -9.31
C ILE A 261 -16.43 -3.07 -10.53
N ASN A 262 -16.91 -4.08 -11.26
CA ASN A 262 -17.77 -3.87 -12.42
C ASN A 262 -19.08 -3.12 -12.06
N ARG A 263 -19.68 -3.42 -10.92
CA ARG A 263 -20.86 -2.68 -10.44
C ARG A 263 -20.56 -1.20 -10.16
N VAL A 264 -19.41 -0.92 -9.55
CA VAL A 264 -18.95 0.45 -9.29
C VAL A 264 -18.74 1.22 -10.60
N ILE A 265 -18.11 0.59 -11.59
CA ILE A 265 -17.88 1.17 -12.92
C ILE A 265 -19.21 1.41 -13.65
N ASN A 266 -20.06 0.40 -13.72
CA ASN A 266 -21.31 0.45 -14.48
C ASN A 266 -22.31 1.48 -13.93
N LYS A 267 -22.29 1.76 -12.61
CA LYS A 267 -23.10 2.85 -12.02
C LYS A 267 -22.71 4.24 -12.54
N SER A 268 -21.48 4.40 -13.02
CA SER A 268 -20.96 5.70 -13.47
C SER A 268 -21.05 5.91 -14.97
N ILE A 269 -21.18 4.84 -15.76
CA ILE A 269 -21.23 4.87 -17.22
C ILE A 269 -22.69 4.91 -17.70
N ARG A 270 -22.99 5.75 -18.69
CA ARG A 270 -24.31 5.84 -19.34
C ARG A 270 -24.29 5.20 -20.73
N LYS A 271 -25.44 4.70 -21.19
CA LYS A 271 -25.61 4.26 -22.58
C LYS A 271 -25.44 5.51 -23.46
N GLY A 272 -24.51 5.53 -24.38
CA GLY A 272 -24.23 6.67 -25.26
C GLY A 272 -22.96 7.45 -24.89
N ASP A 273 -22.29 7.14 -23.79
CA ASP A 273 -20.98 7.73 -23.51
C ASP A 273 -19.95 7.29 -24.57
N ASP A 274 -19.15 8.21 -25.09
CA ASP A 274 -18.02 7.93 -25.94
C ASP A 274 -16.94 7.12 -25.20
N LYS A 275 -16.05 6.46 -25.95
CA LYS A 275 -15.00 5.59 -25.38
C LYS A 275 -14.12 6.35 -24.37
N ASP A 276 -13.70 7.57 -24.69
CA ASP A 276 -12.85 8.38 -23.80
C ASP A 276 -13.60 8.88 -22.57
N VAL A 277 -14.89 9.18 -22.72
CA VAL A 277 -15.76 9.55 -21.60
C VAL A 277 -15.97 8.36 -20.66
N ARG A 278 -16.17 7.16 -21.21
CA ARG A 278 -16.30 5.92 -20.44
C ARG A 278 -15.04 5.63 -19.64
N GLU A 279 -13.87 5.76 -20.24
CA GLU A 279 -12.60 5.51 -19.57
C GLU A 279 -12.37 6.50 -18.42
N ARG A 280 -12.60 7.80 -18.64
CA ARG A 280 -12.52 8.82 -17.58
C ARG A 280 -13.53 8.57 -16.44
N LYS A 281 -14.75 8.15 -16.74
CA LYS A 281 -15.77 7.81 -15.73
C LYS A 281 -15.37 6.56 -14.95
N LYS A 282 -14.83 5.54 -15.62
CA LYS A 282 -14.27 4.33 -14.99
C LYS A 282 -13.17 4.70 -13.99
N GLN A 283 -12.17 5.47 -14.41
CA GLN A 283 -11.07 5.92 -13.56
C GLN A 283 -11.58 6.68 -12.33
N ARG A 284 -12.48 7.65 -12.52
CA ARG A 284 -13.08 8.40 -11.42
C ARG A 284 -13.88 7.52 -10.45
N ALA A 285 -14.63 6.55 -10.97
CA ALA A 285 -15.42 5.64 -10.16
C ALA A 285 -14.53 4.76 -9.28
N ILE A 286 -13.49 4.17 -9.87
CA ILE A 286 -12.50 3.36 -9.16
C ILE A 286 -11.77 4.21 -8.12
N LYS A 287 -11.26 5.36 -8.50
CA LYS A 287 -10.57 6.29 -7.60
C LYS A 287 -11.43 6.67 -6.40
N LYS A 288 -12.68 7.05 -6.63
CA LYS A 288 -13.62 7.43 -5.56
C LYS A 288 -13.87 6.28 -4.58
N GLU A 289 -14.04 5.06 -5.09
CA GLU A 289 -14.38 3.89 -4.27
C GLU A 289 -13.20 3.33 -3.50
N PHE A 290 -12.04 3.21 -4.13
CA PHE A 290 -10.92 2.44 -3.59
C PHE A 290 -9.78 3.29 -3.00
N SER A 291 -9.67 4.59 -3.31
CA SER A 291 -8.61 5.44 -2.68
C SER A 291 -8.77 5.53 -1.17
N ASN A 292 -7.64 5.60 -0.46
CA ASN A 292 -7.56 5.62 1.01
C ASN A 292 -8.27 4.41 1.64
N ARG A 293 -8.09 3.23 1.09
CA ARG A 293 -8.74 2.01 1.54
C ARG A 293 -7.71 0.89 1.77
N MET A 294 -8.02 -0.02 2.66
CA MET A 294 -7.24 -1.25 2.86
C MET A 294 -7.81 -2.38 2.02
N LEU A 295 -6.96 -3.05 1.26
CA LEU A 295 -7.25 -4.23 0.46
C LEU A 295 -6.30 -5.36 0.86
N VAL A 296 -6.84 -6.44 1.36
CA VAL A 296 -6.12 -7.67 1.67
C VAL A 296 -6.53 -8.74 0.67
N ILE A 297 -5.57 -9.37 0.02
CA ILE A 297 -5.82 -10.47 -0.92
C ILE A 297 -5.04 -11.70 -0.44
N ASP A 298 -5.77 -12.73 -0.08
CA ASP A 298 -5.16 -14.01 0.23
C ASP A 298 -5.03 -14.86 -1.03
N GLU A 299 -3.90 -15.55 -1.19
CA GLU A 299 -3.57 -16.40 -2.33
C GLU A 299 -3.90 -15.73 -3.68
N VAL A 300 -3.26 -14.60 -3.94
CA VAL A 300 -3.50 -13.72 -5.11
C VAL A 300 -3.35 -14.44 -6.46
N HIS A 301 -2.64 -15.58 -6.50
CA HIS A 301 -2.51 -16.41 -7.69
C HIS A 301 -3.87 -16.85 -8.25
N ASN A 302 -4.93 -16.90 -7.44
CA ASN A 302 -6.29 -17.19 -7.89
C ASN A 302 -6.90 -16.07 -8.78
N MET A 303 -6.30 -14.89 -8.79
CA MET A 303 -6.75 -13.73 -9.59
C MET A 303 -5.91 -13.47 -10.84
N ARG A 304 -4.80 -14.19 -11.01
CA ARG A 304 -3.82 -13.96 -12.06
C ARG A 304 -4.30 -14.32 -13.49
N ILE A 305 -3.42 -14.09 -14.46
CA ILE A 305 -3.54 -14.49 -15.87
C ILE A 305 -3.60 -16.03 -15.96
N THR A 306 -4.39 -16.57 -16.90
CA THR A 306 -4.44 -18.02 -17.20
C THR A 306 -3.15 -18.48 -17.90
N GLU A 307 -2.86 -19.78 -17.85
CA GLU A 307 -1.70 -20.41 -18.53
C GLU A 307 -1.67 -20.12 -20.05
N ASP A 308 -2.83 -19.98 -20.67
CA ASP A 308 -2.97 -19.61 -22.10
C ASP A 308 -2.67 -18.13 -22.40
N GLY A 309 -2.12 -17.37 -21.45
CA GLY A 309 -1.81 -15.94 -21.62
C GLY A 309 -3.03 -15.03 -21.69
N LYS A 310 -4.26 -15.56 -21.55
CA LYS A 310 -5.47 -14.76 -21.52
C LYS A 310 -5.62 -14.09 -20.15
N VAL A 311 -5.67 -12.77 -20.16
CA VAL A 311 -5.89 -11.98 -18.94
C VAL A 311 -7.30 -12.27 -18.42
N LYS A 312 -7.40 -12.87 -17.23
CA LYS A 312 -8.70 -12.99 -16.56
C LYS A 312 -9.26 -11.59 -16.31
N LYS A 313 -10.55 -11.42 -16.50
CA LYS A 313 -11.24 -10.16 -16.19
C LYS A 313 -11.00 -9.68 -14.76
N SER A 314 -10.83 -10.61 -13.82
CA SER A 314 -10.46 -10.31 -12.43
C SER A 314 -9.08 -9.71 -12.29
N SER A 315 -8.10 -10.18 -13.06
CA SER A 315 -6.74 -9.63 -13.10
C SER A 315 -6.72 -8.21 -13.63
N GLN A 316 -7.42 -7.95 -14.75
CA GLN A 316 -7.52 -6.60 -15.32
C GLN A 316 -8.21 -5.63 -14.36
N ASN A 317 -9.30 -6.05 -13.74
CA ASN A 317 -10.01 -5.24 -12.75
C ASN A 317 -9.12 -4.89 -11.54
N LEU A 318 -8.27 -5.81 -11.10
CA LEU A 318 -7.31 -5.56 -10.02
C LEU A 318 -6.22 -4.58 -10.47
N ILE A 319 -5.65 -4.76 -11.65
CA ILE A 319 -4.65 -3.84 -12.24
C ILE A 319 -5.24 -2.44 -12.37
N ASP A 320 -6.44 -2.31 -12.91
CA ASP A 320 -7.14 -1.01 -13.02
C ASP A 320 -7.35 -0.38 -11.63
N THR A 321 -7.73 -1.20 -10.64
CA THR A 321 -7.93 -0.71 -9.27
C THR A 321 -6.67 -0.12 -8.69
N VAL A 322 -5.54 -0.83 -8.73
CA VAL A 322 -4.28 -0.33 -8.17
C VAL A 322 -3.69 0.82 -8.98
N SER A 323 -3.95 0.86 -10.31
CA SER A 323 -3.43 1.90 -11.18
C SER A 323 -4.13 3.25 -11.01
N TYR A 324 -5.43 3.25 -10.69
CA TYR A 324 -6.23 4.47 -10.66
C TYR A 324 -6.51 4.99 -9.24
N THR A 325 -6.07 4.28 -8.21
CA THR A 325 -6.29 4.69 -6.82
C THR A 325 -5.11 5.43 -6.22
N ASP A 326 -5.40 6.32 -5.26
CA ASP A 326 -4.39 6.97 -4.45
C ASP A 326 -4.42 6.35 -3.03
N ASN A 327 -3.26 6.14 -2.44
CA ASN A 327 -3.12 5.64 -1.06
C ASN A 327 -3.92 4.36 -0.77
N LEU A 328 -3.98 3.45 -1.73
CA LEU A 328 -4.54 2.11 -1.51
C LEU A 328 -3.51 1.27 -0.76
N LYS A 329 -3.80 0.88 0.48
CA LYS A 329 -2.95 -0.06 1.22
C LYS A 329 -3.25 -1.48 0.75
N LEU A 330 -2.30 -2.09 0.03
CA LEU A 330 -2.41 -3.41 -0.57
C LEU A 330 -1.56 -4.42 0.21
N LEU A 331 -2.21 -5.34 0.91
CA LEU A 331 -1.55 -6.45 1.59
C LEU A 331 -1.88 -7.75 0.87
N ILE A 332 -0.86 -8.40 0.37
CA ILE A 332 -0.97 -9.68 -0.34
C ILE A 332 -0.41 -10.78 0.55
N LEU A 333 -1.20 -11.83 0.74
CA LEU A 333 -0.81 -12.99 1.53
C LEU A 333 -0.58 -14.18 0.59
N SER A 334 0.53 -14.87 0.70
CA SER A 334 0.76 -16.12 0.00
C SER A 334 1.81 -16.98 0.70
N ALA A 335 1.60 -18.29 0.68
CA ALA A 335 2.63 -19.27 1.02
C ALA A 335 3.43 -19.71 -0.22
N THR A 336 2.87 -19.48 -1.42
CA THR A 336 3.43 -19.94 -2.69
C THR A 336 3.27 -18.85 -3.76
N PRO A 337 4.06 -17.75 -3.68
CA PRO A 337 3.95 -16.62 -4.61
C PRO A 337 4.35 -17.01 -6.05
N MET A 338 5.08 -18.09 -6.21
CA MET A 338 5.42 -18.75 -7.48
C MET A 338 4.91 -20.18 -7.42
N PHE A 339 3.77 -20.46 -8.04
CA PHE A 339 3.17 -21.81 -8.02
C PHE A 339 3.56 -22.61 -9.26
N ASN A 340 3.32 -22.07 -10.47
CA ASN A 340 3.61 -22.76 -11.73
C ASN A 340 4.82 -22.17 -12.47
N SER A 341 5.06 -20.85 -12.37
CA SER A 341 6.08 -20.17 -13.15
C SER A 341 6.67 -18.97 -12.41
N TYR A 342 7.93 -18.65 -12.68
CA TYR A 342 8.58 -17.42 -12.19
C TYR A 342 7.91 -16.15 -12.70
N THR A 343 7.17 -16.20 -13.79
CA THR A 343 6.44 -15.04 -14.32
C THR A 343 5.35 -14.55 -13.36
N GLU A 344 4.90 -15.40 -12.46
CA GLU A 344 3.88 -15.07 -11.45
C GLU A 344 4.39 -14.05 -10.44
N ILE A 345 5.62 -14.22 -9.97
CA ILE A 345 6.21 -13.26 -9.04
C ILE A 345 6.48 -11.91 -9.74
N ILE A 346 6.85 -11.93 -11.01
CA ILE A 346 7.06 -10.72 -11.81
C ILE A 346 5.74 -9.94 -11.92
N TRP A 347 4.64 -10.63 -12.25
CA TRP A 347 3.32 -10.01 -12.31
C TRP A 347 2.93 -9.36 -10.97
N LEU A 348 3.18 -10.09 -9.89
CA LEU A 348 2.87 -9.66 -8.53
C LEU A 348 3.69 -8.42 -8.11
N LEU A 349 4.99 -8.42 -8.38
CA LEU A 349 5.87 -7.27 -8.13
C LEU A 349 5.44 -6.06 -8.97
N ASN A 350 5.06 -6.28 -10.24
CA ASN A 350 4.54 -5.22 -11.09
C ASN A 350 3.23 -4.64 -10.55
N LEU A 351 2.33 -5.48 -10.04
CA LEU A 351 1.09 -5.04 -9.40
C LEU A 351 1.36 -4.14 -8.19
N MET A 352 2.29 -4.54 -7.34
CA MET A 352 2.71 -3.76 -6.16
C MET A 352 3.37 -2.43 -6.57
N ASN A 353 4.26 -2.47 -7.56
CA ASN A 353 4.89 -1.26 -8.09
C ASN A 353 3.88 -0.29 -8.72
N LEU A 354 2.83 -0.80 -9.37
CA LEU A 354 1.73 0.04 -9.89
C LEU A 354 0.97 0.75 -8.77
N ASN A 355 0.80 0.10 -7.62
CA ASN A 355 0.12 0.68 -6.47
C ASN A 355 0.98 1.70 -5.71
N ASP A 356 2.28 1.54 -5.76
CA ASP A 356 3.25 2.36 -5.02
C ASP A 356 3.83 3.54 -5.85
N LYS A 357 3.20 3.88 -6.97
CA LYS A 357 3.61 5.01 -7.83
C LYS A 357 3.41 6.36 -7.21
#